data_531f7a60389d2b81f7e043a54a1d16c2
#
_entry.id   531f7a60389d2b81f7e043a54a1d16c2
#
_cell.length_a   1.000
_cell.length_b   1.000
_cell.length_c   1.000
_cell.angle_alpha   90.00
_cell.angle_beta   90.00
_cell.angle_gamma   90.00
#
_symmetry.space_group_name_H-M   'P 1'
#
loop_
_entity.id
_entity.type
_entity.pdbx_description
1 polymer ?
#
loop_
_entity_poly.entity_id
_entity_poly.type
_entity_poly.pdbx_seq_one_letter_code
_entity_poly.pdbx_strand_id
1 'polypeptide(L)'
;MAIPHAVSGQVLDILPAAHELGAKQSIALFKSQELEVLRLILPKSKSMPTHQVAGEITVQCLSGSIEMVCDGHAQILNQGQLMYLVGGVPHSITSLSDAVVLLTIVLHRS
;
A
#
# COMPACT_ATOMS: atom_id res chain seq x y z
N MET A 1 -1.54 -3.27 20.37
CA MET A 1 -0.83 -2.01 20.65
C MET A 1 -0.62 -1.25 19.35
N ALA A 2 -0.98 0.01 19.33
CA ALA A 2 -0.76 0.82 18.16
C ALA A 2 0.74 1.10 17.98
N ILE A 3 1.22 0.99 16.74
CA ILE A 3 2.60 1.34 16.43
C ILE A 3 2.64 2.86 16.28
N PRO A 4 3.51 3.54 17.01
CA PRO A 4 3.61 5.00 16.86
C PRO A 4 4.01 5.36 15.43
N HIS A 5 3.42 6.41 14.92
CA HIS A 5 3.82 6.91 13.62
C HIS A 5 5.25 7.45 13.67
N ALA A 6 5.94 7.33 12.55
CA ALA A 6 7.29 7.84 12.43
C ALA A 6 7.32 9.35 12.57
N VAL A 7 8.41 9.85 13.14
CA VAL A 7 8.69 11.26 13.21
C VAL A 7 9.73 11.65 12.17
N SER A 8 9.80 12.94 11.88
CA SER A 8 10.75 13.44 10.87
C SER A 8 12.17 12.95 11.16
N GLY A 9 12.83 12.42 10.17
CA GLY A 9 14.20 11.92 10.25
C GLY A 9 14.34 10.48 10.71
N GLN A 10 13.26 9.85 11.13
CA GLN A 10 13.31 8.46 11.60
C GLN A 10 13.45 7.48 10.44
N VAL A 11 14.29 6.47 10.63
CA VAL A 11 14.44 5.37 9.66
C VAL A 11 13.46 4.26 10.02
N LEU A 12 12.74 3.74 9.03
CA LEU A 12 11.78 2.68 9.21
C LEU A 12 12.17 1.46 8.38
N ASP A 13 12.00 0.27 8.96
CA ASP A 13 12.05 -0.96 8.20
C ASP A 13 10.69 -1.16 7.54
N ILE A 14 10.67 -1.21 6.21
CA ILE A 14 9.42 -1.33 5.47
C ILE A 14 9.05 -2.78 5.14
N LEU A 15 10.02 -3.69 5.18
CA LEU A 15 9.72 -5.11 5.01
C LEU A 15 9.50 -5.72 6.39
N PRO A 16 8.40 -6.47 6.58
CA PRO A 16 8.19 -7.14 7.86
C PRO A 16 9.22 -8.24 8.05
N ALA A 17 9.60 -8.49 9.29
CA ALA A 17 10.40 -9.66 9.61
C ALA A 17 9.63 -10.93 9.26
N ALA A 18 10.35 -12.04 9.02
CA ALA A 18 9.72 -13.28 8.59
C ALA A 18 8.58 -13.71 9.52
N HIS A 19 8.76 -13.56 10.83
CA HIS A 19 7.73 -13.93 11.80
C HIS A 19 6.53 -12.98 11.79
N GLU A 20 6.69 -11.77 11.30
CA GLU A 20 5.60 -10.79 11.23
C GLU A 20 4.66 -11.06 10.06
N LEU A 21 5.11 -11.82 9.05
CA LEU A 21 4.25 -12.16 7.92
C LEU A 21 3.00 -12.91 8.37
N GLY A 22 3.12 -13.69 9.45
CA GLY A 22 1.98 -14.39 10.02
C GLY A 22 1.02 -13.49 10.76
N ALA A 23 1.47 -12.32 11.22
CA ALA A 23 0.62 -11.39 11.97
C ALA A 23 -0.34 -10.61 11.08
N LYS A 24 0.00 -10.42 9.82
CA LYS A 24 -0.90 -9.92 8.76
C LYS A 24 -1.51 -8.57 9.01
N GLN A 25 -0.80 -7.69 9.65
CA GLN A 25 -1.35 -6.38 9.93
C GLN A 25 -0.87 -5.34 8.93
N SER A 26 -1.85 -4.73 8.28
CA SER A 26 -1.61 -3.53 7.49
C SER A 26 -1.61 -2.36 8.45
N ILE A 27 -0.58 -1.50 8.36
CA ILE A 27 -0.42 -0.38 9.29
C ILE A 27 -0.06 0.88 8.54
N ALA A 28 -0.46 2.02 9.11
CA ALA A 28 0.05 3.31 8.68
C ALA A 28 1.42 3.50 9.31
N LEU A 29 2.45 3.64 8.49
CA LEU A 29 3.81 3.88 8.97
C LEU A 29 3.93 5.29 9.51
N PHE A 30 3.31 6.25 8.83
CA PHE A 30 3.13 7.58 9.35
C PHE A 30 2.03 8.30 8.58
N LYS A 31 1.52 9.37 9.18
CA LYS A 31 0.55 10.26 8.56
C LYS A 31 0.86 11.68 9.00
N SER A 32 1.08 12.54 8.03
CA SER A 32 1.29 13.97 8.26
C SER A 32 0.10 14.75 7.70
N GLN A 33 0.22 16.05 7.60
CA GLN A 33 -0.81 16.85 6.97
C GLN A 33 -0.90 16.61 5.46
N GLU A 34 0.20 16.19 4.85
CA GLU A 34 0.29 16.11 3.39
C GLU A 34 0.45 14.69 2.86
N LEU A 35 0.95 13.77 3.68
CA LEU A 35 1.26 12.41 3.24
C LEU A 35 0.75 11.37 4.22
N GLU A 36 0.32 10.26 3.67
CA GLU A 36 0.09 9.04 4.45
C GLU A 36 0.82 7.89 3.76
N VAL A 37 1.57 7.11 4.52
CA VAL A 37 2.28 5.95 4.00
C VAL A 37 1.83 4.72 4.78
N LEU A 38 1.32 3.73 4.03
CA LEU A 38 0.77 2.49 4.58
C LEU A 38 1.59 1.30 4.09
N ARG A 39 1.83 0.36 4.98
CA ARG A 39 2.36 -0.94 4.59
C ARG A 39 1.21 -1.94 4.69
N LEU A 40 0.82 -2.51 3.54
CA LEU A 40 -0.24 -3.49 3.46
C LEU A 40 0.38 -4.88 3.44
N ILE A 41 -0.06 -5.74 4.33
CA ILE A 41 0.32 -7.16 4.33
C ILE A 41 -0.90 -7.92 3.83
N LEU A 42 -0.77 -8.50 2.65
CA LEU A 42 -1.88 -9.13 1.95
C LEU A 42 -1.60 -10.62 1.78
N PRO A 43 -2.25 -11.47 2.57
CA PRO A 43 -2.20 -12.91 2.32
C PRO A 43 -2.74 -13.22 0.93
N LYS A 44 -2.31 -14.32 0.35
CA LYS A 44 -2.78 -14.74 -0.97
C LYS A 44 -4.30 -14.69 -1.06
N SER A 45 -4.81 -14.19 -2.17
CA SER A 45 -6.23 -14.08 -2.48
C SER A 45 -6.99 -13.05 -1.65
N LYS A 46 -6.28 -12.17 -0.95
CA LYS A 46 -6.92 -11.05 -0.26
C LYS A 46 -7.27 -9.97 -1.29
N SER A 47 -8.52 -9.53 -1.27
CA SER A 47 -8.97 -8.44 -2.13
C SER A 47 -9.32 -7.23 -1.28
N MET A 48 -8.86 -6.07 -1.74
CA MET A 48 -9.30 -4.79 -1.20
C MET A 48 -10.29 -4.20 -2.20
N PRO A 49 -11.50 -3.86 -1.77
CA PRO A 49 -12.54 -3.42 -2.70
C PRO A 49 -12.15 -2.12 -3.41
N THR A 50 -12.80 -1.90 -4.54
CA THR A 50 -12.57 -0.69 -5.33
C THR A 50 -12.90 0.54 -4.51
N HIS A 51 -11.97 1.49 -4.51
CA HIS A 51 -12.19 2.80 -3.89
C HIS A 51 -11.34 3.83 -4.62
N GLN A 52 -11.52 5.08 -4.25
CA GLN A 52 -10.72 6.16 -4.82
C GLN A 52 -10.41 7.19 -3.75
N VAL A 53 -9.30 7.88 -3.93
CA VAL A 53 -8.89 8.97 -3.04
C VAL A 53 -8.64 10.20 -3.88
N ALA A 54 -8.79 11.37 -3.28
CA ALA A 54 -8.65 12.63 -4.01
C ALA A 54 -7.22 12.90 -4.48
N GLY A 55 -6.22 12.49 -3.68
CA GLY A 55 -4.83 12.76 -3.98
C GLY A 55 -4.17 11.74 -4.87
N GLU A 56 -2.97 12.06 -5.30
CA GLU A 56 -2.14 11.12 -6.04
C GLU A 56 -1.68 10.01 -5.13
N ILE A 57 -1.46 8.82 -5.70
CA ILE A 57 -0.92 7.70 -4.95
C ILE A 57 0.19 7.01 -5.71
N THR A 58 1.09 6.35 -4.98
CA THR A 58 1.98 5.36 -5.55
C THR A 58 1.75 4.04 -4.85
N VAL A 59 1.80 2.95 -5.60
CA VAL A 59 1.64 1.59 -5.11
C VAL A 59 2.90 0.83 -5.46
N GLN A 60 3.63 0.37 -4.45
CA GLN A 60 4.87 -0.39 -4.65
C GLN A 60 4.68 -1.81 -4.15
N CYS A 61 4.94 -2.78 -5.01
CA CYS A 61 4.96 -4.18 -4.60
C CYS A 61 6.36 -4.49 -4.05
N LEU A 62 6.46 -4.63 -2.73
CA LEU A 62 7.75 -4.90 -2.08
C LEU A 62 8.10 -6.38 -2.13
N SER A 63 7.10 -7.24 -2.06
CA SER A 63 7.29 -8.69 -2.21
C SER A 63 5.99 -9.31 -2.68
N GLY A 64 6.12 -10.48 -3.34
CA GLY A 64 4.96 -11.17 -3.89
C GLY A 64 4.47 -10.55 -5.18
N SER A 65 3.20 -10.78 -5.49
CA SER A 65 2.55 -10.26 -6.70
C SER A 65 1.14 -9.83 -6.37
N ILE A 66 0.72 -8.73 -6.96
CA ILE A 66 -0.64 -8.21 -6.81
C ILE A 66 -1.23 -7.89 -8.17
N GLU A 67 -2.55 -7.95 -8.25
CA GLU A 67 -3.29 -7.45 -9.40
C GLU A 67 -3.93 -6.12 -9.01
N MET A 68 -3.66 -5.10 -9.80
CA MET A 68 -4.33 -3.80 -9.67
C MET A 68 -5.36 -3.67 -10.77
N VAL A 69 -6.59 -3.33 -10.40
CA VAL A 69 -7.61 -2.97 -11.38
C VAL A 69 -7.86 -1.48 -11.22
N CYS A 70 -7.48 -0.71 -12.24
CA CYS A 70 -7.54 0.74 -12.21
C CYS A 70 -8.42 1.18 -13.37
N ASP A 71 -9.55 1.80 -13.03
CA ASP A 71 -10.47 2.32 -14.03
C ASP A 71 -10.85 1.23 -15.06
N GLY A 72 -11.05 0.01 -14.58
CA GLY A 72 -11.44 -1.14 -15.41
C GLY A 72 -10.28 -1.89 -16.07
N HIS A 73 -9.04 -1.41 -15.93
CA HIS A 73 -7.87 -2.07 -16.52
C HIS A 73 -7.10 -2.84 -15.47
N ALA A 74 -6.89 -4.13 -15.73
CA ALA A 74 -6.14 -5.00 -14.83
C ALA A 74 -4.67 -5.04 -15.23
N GLN A 75 -3.79 -4.90 -14.25
CA GLN A 75 -2.34 -5.03 -14.43
C GLN A 75 -1.75 -5.74 -13.23
N ILE A 76 -0.67 -6.46 -13.46
CA ILE A 76 0.03 -7.17 -12.39
C ILE A 76 1.28 -6.40 -12.02
N LEU A 77 1.47 -6.20 -10.69
CA LEU A 77 2.71 -5.69 -10.14
C LEU A 77 3.43 -6.84 -9.46
N ASN A 78 4.64 -7.08 -9.87
CA ASN A 78 5.53 -8.04 -9.24
C ASN A 78 6.49 -7.34 -8.30
N GLN A 79 7.21 -8.11 -7.50
CA GLN A 79 8.19 -7.57 -6.56
C GLN A 79 9.11 -6.55 -7.25
N GLY A 80 9.22 -5.38 -6.63
CA GLY A 80 10.08 -4.32 -7.13
C GLY A 80 9.42 -3.38 -8.13
N GLN A 81 8.14 -3.57 -8.42
CA GLN A 81 7.43 -2.71 -9.37
C GLN A 81 6.58 -1.66 -8.68
N LEU A 82 6.46 -0.53 -9.32
CA LEU A 82 5.74 0.64 -8.81
C LEU A 82 4.67 1.07 -9.82
N MET A 83 3.51 1.43 -9.30
CA MET A 83 2.45 2.06 -10.11
C MET A 83 2.14 3.44 -9.55
N TYR A 84 1.95 4.40 -10.43
CA TYR A 84 1.50 5.74 -10.09
C TYR A 84 0.07 5.93 -10.58
N LEU A 85 -0.77 6.54 -9.74
CA LEU A 85 -2.14 6.91 -10.13
C LEU A 85 -2.39 8.38 -9.81
N VAL A 86 -2.97 9.09 -10.77
CA VAL A 86 -3.47 10.44 -10.52
C VAL A 86 -4.64 10.37 -9.54
N GLY A 87 -4.97 11.50 -8.92
CA GLY A 87 -6.07 11.55 -7.97
C GLY A 87 -7.41 11.18 -8.62
N GLY A 88 -8.26 10.53 -7.85
CA GLY A 88 -9.61 10.20 -8.26
C GLY A 88 -9.77 8.91 -9.06
N VAL A 89 -8.68 8.20 -9.36
CA VAL A 89 -8.81 6.96 -10.14
C VAL A 89 -9.33 5.83 -9.26
N PRO A 90 -10.48 5.22 -9.60
CA PRO A 90 -10.95 4.05 -8.87
C PRO A 90 -9.99 2.88 -9.05
N HIS A 91 -9.67 2.20 -7.97
CA HIS A 91 -8.71 1.11 -8.01
C HIS A 91 -9.02 0.03 -6.97
N SER A 92 -8.62 -1.18 -7.27
CA SER A 92 -8.70 -2.31 -6.34
C SER A 92 -7.40 -3.09 -6.39
N ILE A 93 -7.12 -3.80 -5.31
CA ILE A 93 -5.91 -4.62 -5.18
C ILE A 93 -6.33 -6.03 -4.80
N THR A 94 -5.78 -7.02 -5.49
CA THR A 94 -5.95 -8.43 -5.13
C THR A 94 -4.59 -9.09 -5.09
N SER A 95 -4.25 -9.74 -3.99
CA SER A 95 -2.97 -10.44 -3.89
C SER A 95 -3.04 -11.77 -4.64
N LEU A 96 -2.07 -11.99 -5.51
CA LEU A 96 -1.93 -13.25 -6.27
C LEU A 96 -1.07 -14.25 -5.53
N SER A 97 -0.25 -13.77 -4.62
CA SER A 97 0.55 -14.54 -3.67
C SER A 97 0.57 -13.76 -2.38
N ASP A 98 1.16 -14.29 -1.32
CA ASP A 98 1.41 -13.48 -0.13
C ASP A 98 2.24 -12.27 -0.57
N ALA A 99 1.78 -11.07 -0.24
CA ALA A 99 2.37 -9.85 -0.77
C ALA A 99 2.51 -8.78 0.31
N VAL A 100 3.51 -7.93 0.13
CA VAL A 100 3.70 -6.73 0.94
C VAL A 100 3.71 -5.55 -0.01
N VAL A 101 2.89 -4.56 0.28
CA VAL A 101 2.69 -3.40 -0.58
C VAL A 101 2.92 -2.13 0.23
N LEU A 102 3.65 -1.19 -0.35
CA LEU A 102 3.82 0.14 0.22
C LEU A 102 2.96 1.11 -0.57
N LEU A 103 2.02 1.73 0.11
CA LEU A 103 1.08 2.67 -0.48
C LEU A 103 1.38 4.07 0.05
N THR A 104 1.66 5.00 -0.85
CA THR A 104 1.89 6.40 -0.48
C THR A 104 0.76 7.24 -1.05
N ILE A 105 0.12 8.00 -0.18
CA ILE A 105 -1.05 8.81 -0.53
C ILE A 105 -0.75 10.27 -0.24
N VAL A 106 -0.96 11.11 -1.24
CA VAL A 106 -0.94 12.56 -1.04
C VAL A 106 -2.31 12.97 -0.52
N LEU A 107 -2.33 13.60 0.65
CA LEU A 107 -3.57 14.03 1.27
C LEU A 107 -3.94 15.41 0.75
N HIS A 108 -5.10 15.50 0.09
CA HIS A 108 -5.59 16.78 -0.37
C HIS A 108 -6.40 17.45 0.71
N ARG A 109 -6.13 18.72 0.89
CA ARG A 109 -6.90 19.57 1.78
C ARG A 109 -7.76 20.47 0.92
N SER A 110 -9.02 20.43 1.19
CA SER A 110 -9.96 21.32 0.51
C SER A 110 -10.07 22.64 1.26
#